data_5311f48115a0cca30a2bd37a9b5c94f0
#
_entry.id   5311f48115a0cca30a2bd37a9b5c94f0
#
_cell.length_a   1.000
_cell.length_b   1.000
_cell.length_c   1.000
_cell.angle_alpha   90.00
_cell.angle_beta   90.00
_cell.angle_gamma   90.00
#
_symmetry.space_group_name_H-M   'P 1'
#
loop_
_entity.id
_entity.type
_entity.pdbx_description
1 polymer ?
#
loop_
_entity_poly.entity_id
_entity_poly.type
_entity_poly.pdbx_seq_one_letter_code
_entity_poly.pdbx_strand_id
1 'polypeptide(L)'
;MSTTSALDRIGVGIDTARYGHRVCFLRPDLSPAAAPLTVMENRQGYQALQDRLRKLHEKHPAAHFHIRIDAAGQYATNLEQFLRGLDLAITLSIGEPKRNRDYQKAHFPKRTTDDTESQAMARFAVVEQPKATPSPSAPMVLLREVCGRLQAQVKQTTRAVNRLHNLLARAFPELATLTEDVSAGWVLKLLDKYPTAERIAAAHRSSLEKIPYLSKELAEALHQAAAQSVASLHGAVAEGLIRGLVAQVRISQQAENDLRHLVTTAFANLPASGHLRVVTIPGIGEATAAVLVAKIGDIKRFATADHLVGYFGVFPEENSSGVDKQGHPLPVGTLSMCQKGNDLARCYLWNAARVAIRCNPAIGALYRRLKSRGKRGDVAIGHCMRKLLHLVFAVWKTDRPFDGDHFPWANPAADKSAGPTPTEGAIPAGDQETETAVGHKRDVPAGKVVTTAIPTVEAAPAPVKPAPPPPEAERPRVDFAFLREHVKMEQVLEHLGLMGQLHGRGQQRRGPCPVHGQPTDANRSFSVHLGKNVFQCFHADCGLKGNVLDLWAAIHRRPLYEAALHLAETFGLALNREEEPVKGTRSAGSVQRPASVDMAPCNVH
;
A
#
# COMPACT_ATOMS: atom_id res chain seq x y z
N MET A 1 -21.57 -40.59 6.96
CA MET A 1 -21.71 -39.13 7.02
C MET A 1 -23.16 -38.85 7.33
N SER A 2 -23.47 -38.49 8.58
CA SER A 2 -24.85 -38.12 9.01
C SER A 2 -25.28 -36.88 8.25
N THR A 3 -26.34 -36.98 7.47
CA THR A 3 -27.05 -35.85 6.87
C THR A 3 -27.74 -35.07 7.99
N THR A 4 -27.02 -34.07 8.55
CA THR A 4 -27.63 -33.12 9.47
C THR A 4 -28.79 -32.44 8.73
N SER A 5 -29.99 -32.55 9.29
CA SER A 5 -31.20 -31.98 8.71
C SER A 5 -31.00 -30.48 8.44
N ALA A 6 -31.54 -29.96 7.34
CA ALA A 6 -31.42 -28.56 6.97
C ALA A 6 -31.93 -27.57 8.03
N LEU A 7 -32.75 -28.08 8.99
CA LEU A 7 -33.34 -27.32 10.11
C LEU A 7 -32.37 -27.10 11.29
N ASP A 8 -31.24 -27.80 11.34
CA ASP A 8 -30.34 -27.79 12.51
C ASP A 8 -29.19 -26.80 12.41
N ARG A 9 -29.30 -25.76 11.59
CA ARG A 9 -28.27 -24.75 11.43
C ARG A 9 -28.78 -23.35 11.73
N ILE A 10 -27.97 -22.56 12.43
CA ILE A 10 -28.23 -21.14 12.68
C ILE A 10 -27.05 -20.33 12.21
N GLY A 11 -27.28 -19.42 11.26
CA GLY A 11 -26.30 -18.44 10.82
C GLY A 11 -26.27 -17.25 11.75
N VAL A 12 -25.08 -16.91 12.26
CA VAL A 12 -24.86 -15.74 13.11
C VAL A 12 -23.89 -14.81 12.41
N GLY A 13 -24.35 -13.63 12.08
CA GLY A 13 -23.52 -12.59 11.47
C GLY A 13 -23.21 -11.49 12.46
N ILE A 14 -21.94 -11.13 12.57
CA ILE A 14 -21.47 -10.14 13.54
C ILE A 14 -20.69 -9.05 12.81
N ASP A 15 -21.28 -7.88 12.73
CA ASP A 15 -20.60 -6.66 12.33
C ASP A 15 -19.89 -6.04 13.52
N THR A 16 -18.56 -5.80 13.39
CA THR A 16 -17.73 -5.39 14.52
C THR A 16 -17.40 -3.90 14.47
N ALA A 17 -17.64 -3.21 15.59
CA ALA A 17 -17.30 -1.82 15.77
C ALA A 17 -16.59 -1.57 17.11
N ARG A 18 -16.07 -0.35 17.27
CA ARG A 18 -15.19 0.01 18.40
C ARG A 18 -15.83 -0.18 19.79
N TYR A 19 -17.10 0.13 19.93
CA TYR A 19 -17.77 0.17 21.24
C TYR A 19 -18.78 -0.96 21.43
N GLY A 20 -19.13 -1.63 20.35
CA GLY A 20 -20.10 -2.72 20.36
C GLY A 20 -20.31 -3.28 18.96
N HIS A 21 -20.93 -4.44 18.92
CA HIS A 21 -21.11 -5.23 17.72
C HIS A 21 -22.58 -5.42 17.42
N ARG A 22 -22.96 -5.41 16.15
CA ARG A 22 -24.31 -5.75 15.74
C ARG A 22 -24.36 -7.22 15.34
N VAL A 23 -25.31 -7.98 15.95
CA VAL A 23 -25.43 -9.43 15.75
C VAL A 23 -26.82 -9.77 15.21
N CYS A 24 -26.84 -10.54 14.13
CA CYS A 24 -28.05 -11.06 13.49
C CYS A 24 -28.05 -12.60 13.53
N PHE A 25 -29.25 -13.20 13.67
CA PHE A 25 -29.46 -14.64 13.76
C PHE A 25 -30.46 -15.07 12.70
N LEU A 26 -30.06 -15.93 11.76
CA LEU A 26 -30.90 -16.43 10.68
C LEU A 26 -30.99 -17.95 10.67
N ARG A 27 -32.15 -18.47 10.27
CA ARG A 27 -32.35 -19.87 9.91
C ARG A 27 -31.93 -20.13 8.46
N PRO A 28 -31.87 -21.38 8.02
CA PRO A 28 -31.54 -21.72 6.62
C PRO A 28 -32.52 -21.16 5.59
N ASP A 29 -33.79 -20.95 5.98
CA ASP A 29 -34.84 -20.32 5.17
C ASP A 29 -34.74 -18.78 5.15
N LEU A 30 -33.68 -18.24 5.79
CA LEU A 30 -33.42 -16.81 5.97
C LEU A 30 -34.43 -16.08 6.88
N SER A 31 -35.32 -16.80 7.54
CA SER A 31 -36.17 -16.21 8.58
C SER A 31 -35.33 -15.90 9.83
N PRO A 32 -35.70 -14.88 10.62
CA PRO A 32 -35.02 -14.59 11.88
C PRO A 32 -35.13 -15.77 12.88
N ALA A 33 -33.98 -16.26 13.36
CA ALA A 33 -33.96 -17.25 14.46
C ALA A 33 -34.14 -16.57 15.82
N ALA A 34 -33.69 -15.32 15.96
CA ALA A 34 -33.90 -14.44 17.10
C ALA A 34 -33.85 -12.98 16.67
N ALA A 35 -34.34 -12.08 17.52
CA ALA A 35 -34.19 -10.65 17.30
C ALA A 35 -32.71 -10.24 17.29
N PRO A 36 -32.30 -9.30 16.41
CA PRO A 36 -30.97 -8.77 16.41
C PRO A 36 -30.53 -8.23 17.77
N LEU A 37 -29.24 -8.32 18.08
CA LEU A 37 -28.69 -7.93 19.37
C LEU A 37 -27.51 -6.94 19.14
N THR A 38 -27.47 -5.89 19.96
CA THR A 38 -26.25 -5.07 20.07
C THR A 38 -25.44 -5.58 21.26
N VAL A 39 -24.21 -6.00 20.99
CA VAL A 39 -23.29 -6.57 21.97
C VAL A 39 -22.21 -5.53 22.26
N MET A 40 -22.22 -4.97 23.45
CA MET A 40 -21.19 -4.02 23.86
C MET A 40 -19.83 -4.72 24.07
N GLU A 41 -18.73 -4.02 23.79
CA GLU A 41 -17.36 -4.52 23.97
C GLU A 41 -16.98 -4.53 25.45
N ASN A 42 -17.73 -5.28 26.24
CA ASN A 42 -17.54 -5.46 27.68
C ASN A 42 -18.12 -6.80 28.15
N ARG A 43 -17.86 -7.13 29.43
CA ARG A 43 -18.31 -8.40 30.04
C ARG A 43 -19.83 -8.61 29.94
N GLN A 44 -20.63 -7.57 30.19
CA GLN A 44 -22.09 -7.67 30.16
C GLN A 44 -22.61 -7.93 28.75
N GLY A 45 -22.03 -7.25 27.73
CA GLY A 45 -22.39 -7.48 26.33
C GLY A 45 -22.08 -8.90 25.88
N TYR A 46 -20.89 -9.41 26.24
CA TYR A 46 -20.50 -10.78 25.92
C TYR A 46 -21.37 -11.82 26.63
N GLN A 47 -21.74 -11.57 27.88
CA GLN A 47 -22.69 -12.43 28.61
C GLN A 47 -24.07 -12.44 27.94
N ALA A 48 -24.57 -11.28 27.51
CA ALA A 48 -25.86 -11.20 26.79
C ALA A 48 -25.82 -11.99 25.46
N LEU A 49 -24.69 -12.00 24.75
CA LEU A 49 -24.53 -12.84 23.56
C LEU A 49 -24.52 -14.32 23.90
N GLN A 50 -23.79 -14.72 24.94
CA GLN A 50 -23.75 -16.11 25.40
C GLN A 50 -25.15 -16.60 25.82
N ASP A 51 -25.88 -15.80 26.58
CA ASP A 51 -27.26 -16.14 27.03
C ASP A 51 -28.22 -16.27 25.85
N ARG A 52 -28.04 -15.41 24.81
CA ARG A 52 -28.84 -15.52 23.58
C ARG A 52 -28.52 -16.81 22.82
N LEU A 53 -27.24 -17.17 22.68
CA LEU A 53 -26.84 -18.41 22.01
C LEU A 53 -27.30 -19.64 22.79
N ARG A 54 -27.20 -19.65 24.12
CA ARG A 54 -27.73 -20.72 24.99
C ARG A 54 -29.25 -20.90 24.87
N LYS A 55 -30.01 -19.81 24.92
CA LYS A 55 -31.46 -19.85 24.71
C LYS A 55 -31.86 -20.39 23.33
N LEU A 56 -31.08 -20.09 22.32
CA LEU A 56 -31.28 -20.65 20.98
C LEU A 56 -30.95 -22.16 20.95
N HIS A 57 -29.88 -22.57 21.62
CA HIS A 57 -29.50 -23.99 21.73
C HIS A 57 -30.54 -24.80 22.53
N GLU A 58 -31.09 -24.24 23.63
CA GLU A 58 -32.16 -24.86 24.40
C GLU A 58 -33.43 -25.11 23.56
N LYS A 59 -33.78 -24.16 22.67
CA LYS A 59 -34.91 -24.30 21.74
C LYS A 59 -34.64 -25.26 20.59
N HIS A 60 -33.37 -25.36 20.18
CA HIS A 60 -32.90 -26.15 19.04
C HIS A 60 -31.63 -26.91 19.46
N PRO A 61 -31.73 -28.00 20.24
CA PRO A 61 -30.55 -28.70 20.79
C PRO A 61 -29.62 -29.32 19.74
N ALA A 62 -30.15 -29.64 18.55
CA ALA A 62 -29.34 -30.13 17.43
C ALA A 62 -28.68 -29.01 16.59
N ALA A 63 -28.96 -27.74 16.92
CA ALA A 63 -28.49 -26.62 16.10
C ALA A 63 -26.98 -26.40 16.19
N HIS A 64 -26.37 -26.32 15.03
CA HIS A 64 -24.97 -25.92 14.84
C HIS A 64 -24.92 -24.44 14.46
N PHE A 65 -24.13 -23.64 15.20
CA PHE A 65 -23.99 -22.22 14.94
C PHE A 65 -22.87 -21.96 13.92
N HIS A 66 -23.24 -21.46 12.76
CA HIS A 66 -22.29 -20.96 11.77
C HIS A 66 -22.12 -19.46 12.00
N ILE A 67 -21.02 -19.06 12.65
CA ILE A 67 -20.75 -17.67 12.99
C ILE A 67 -19.78 -17.05 12.00
N ARG A 68 -20.13 -15.89 11.46
CA ARG A 68 -19.24 -15.09 10.63
C ARG A 68 -19.02 -13.72 11.23
N ILE A 69 -17.75 -13.39 11.46
CA ILE A 69 -17.32 -12.10 11.99
C ILE A 69 -16.63 -11.31 10.87
N ASP A 70 -16.86 -10.00 10.79
CA ASP A 70 -16.03 -9.13 9.94
C ASP A 70 -14.65 -8.93 10.57
N ALA A 71 -13.61 -9.08 9.76
CA ALA A 71 -12.21 -8.86 10.19
C ALA A 71 -11.86 -7.36 10.23
N ALA A 72 -12.68 -6.54 10.88
CA ALA A 72 -12.46 -5.10 10.99
C ALA A 72 -11.34 -4.75 11.99
N GLY A 73 -10.09 -5.04 11.61
CA GLY A 73 -8.92 -4.74 12.43
C GLY A 73 -8.90 -5.49 13.76
N GLN A 74 -8.64 -4.75 14.84
CA GLN A 74 -8.49 -5.31 16.19
C GLN A 74 -9.82 -5.57 16.92
N TYR A 75 -10.93 -5.03 16.42
CA TYR A 75 -12.22 -5.07 17.13
C TYR A 75 -12.85 -6.46 17.19
N ALA A 76 -12.47 -7.35 16.28
CA ALA A 76 -12.95 -8.74 16.28
C ALA A 76 -12.20 -9.66 17.25
N THR A 77 -11.00 -9.28 17.72
CA THR A 77 -10.05 -10.21 18.38
C THR A 77 -10.59 -10.72 19.72
N ASN A 78 -11.09 -9.86 20.59
CA ASN A 78 -11.61 -10.27 21.90
C ASN A 78 -12.88 -11.10 21.76
N LEU A 79 -13.76 -10.69 20.84
CA LEU A 79 -15.01 -11.41 20.56
C LEU A 79 -14.75 -12.80 19.95
N GLU A 80 -13.78 -12.89 19.02
CA GLU A 80 -13.35 -14.18 18.46
C GLU A 80 -12.88 -15.12 19.56
N GLN A 81 -12.02 -14.64 20.45
CA GLN A 81 -11.47 -15.43 21.56
C GLN A 81 -12.58 -15.86 22.53
N PHE A 82 -13.52 -14.98 22.85
CA PHE A 82 -14.68 -15.29 23.67
C PHE A 82 -15.55 -16.39 23.04
N LEU A 83 -15.92 -16.26 21.76
CA LEU A 83 -16.76 -17.23 21.06
C LEU A 83 -16.11 -18.61 20.96
N ARG A 84 -14.79 -18.67 20.81
CA ARG A 84 -14.03 -19.93 20.79
C ARG A 84 -13.99 -20.63 22.15
N GLY A 85 -14.18 -19.88 23.24
CA GLY A 85 -14.26 -20.42 24.60
C GLY A 85 -15.65 -20.92 25.03
N LEU A 86 -16.66 -20.75 24.18
CA LEU A 86 -18.03 -21.22 24.50
C LEU A 86 -18.13 -22.73 24.26
N ASP A 87 -18.77 -23.41 25.20
CA ASP A 87 -19.14 -24.82 25.07
C ASP A 87 -20.46 -24.96 24.27
N LEU A 88 -20.34 -24.72 22.96
CA LEU A 88 -21.43 -24.81 21.99
C LEU A 88 -20.87 -25.32 20.65
N ALA A 89 -21.74 -25.97 19.86
CA ALA A 89 -21.37 -26.42 18.51
C ALA A 89 -21.24 -25.21 17.55
N ILE A 90 -20.03 -24.63 17.45
CA ILE A 90 -19.76 -23.41 16.69
C ILE A 90 -18.75 -23.67 15.56
N THR A 91 -19.10 -23.29 14.34
CA THR A 91 -18.16 -23.07 13.24
C THR A 91 -17.93 -21.56 13.09
N LEU A 92 -16.76 -21.08 13.52
CA LEU A 92 -16.41 -19.67 13.46
C LEU A 92 -15.58 -19.34 12.23
N SER A 93 -16.06 -18.44 11.38
CA SER A 93 -15.35 -17.92 10.22
C SER A 93 -15.10 -16.42 10.34
N ILE A 94 -13.84 -16.01 10.11
CA ILE A 94 -13.46 -14.60 10.04
C ILE A 94 -13.46 -14.18 8.57
N GLY A 95 -14.29 -13.23 8.22
CA GLY A 95 -14.49 -12.77 6.85
C GLY A 95 -13.54 -11.65 6.45
N GLU A 96 -13.03 -11.71 5.24
CA GLU A 96 -12.31 -10.57 4.64
C GLU A 96 -13.30 -9.40 4.42
N PRO A 97 -12.99 -8.16 4.89
CA PRO A 97 -13.89 -7.02 4.82
C PRO A 97 -14.39 -6.71 3.40
N LYS A 98 -13.51 -6.86 2.38
CA LYS A 98 -13.91 -6.66 0.99
C LYS A 98 -14.95 -7.69 0.55
N ARG A 99 -14.73 -8.96 0.84
CA ARG A 99 -15.65 -10.05 0.47
C ARG A 99 -17.00 -9.92 1.18
N ASN A 100 -16.98 -9.53 2.46
CA ASN A 100 -18.22 -9.28 3.23
C ASN A 100 -19.00 -8.13 2.62
N ARG A 101 -18.33 -7.02 2.28
CA ARG A 101 -18.95 -5.84 1.64
C ARG A 101 -19.49 -6.15 0.24
N ASP A 102 -18.75 -6.91 -0.57
CA ASP A 102 -19.20 -7.28 -1.91
C ASP A 102 -20.44 -8.20 -1.83
N TYR A 103 -20.48 -9.13 -0.87
CA TYR A 103 -21.63 -9.98 -0.60
C TYR A 103 -22.84 -9.19 -0.10
N GLN A 104 -22.63 -8.25 0.83
CA GLN A 104 -23.67 -7.34 1.31
C GLN A 104 -24.26 -6.51 0.16
N LYS A 105 -23.44 -5.93 -0.69
CA LYS A 105 -23.91 -5.16 -1.85
C LYS A 105 -24.72 -5.99 -2.85
N ALA A 106 -24.35 -7.26 -3.02
CA ALA A 106 -25.09 -8.17 -3.92
C ALA A 106 -26.52 -8.46 -3.39
N HIS A 107 -26.68 -8.57 -2.07
CA HIS A 107 -27.96 -8.97 -1.46
C HIS A 107 -28.75 -7.80 -0.86
N PHE A 108 -28.08 -6.68 -0.54
CA PHE A 108 -28.68 -5.47 0.06
C PHE A 108 -28.24 -4.20 -0.67
N PRO A 109 -28.49 -4.04 -1.99
CA PRO A 109 -27.88 -3.00 -2.82
C PRO A 109 -28.28 -1.56 -2.45
N LYS A 110 -29.41 -1.39 -1.74
CA LYS A 110 -29.97 -0.06 -1.43
C LYS A 110 -29.69 0.41 0.00
N ARG A 111 -29.09 -0.42 0.85
CA ARG A 111 -28.89 -0.12 2.28
C ARG A 111 -27.51 -0.56 2.73
N THR A 112 -26.79 0.32 3.42
CA THR A 112 -25.54 0.02 4.10
C THR A 112 -25.70 0.51 5.53
N THR A 113 -26.08 -0.40 6.44
CA THR A 113 -26.25 -0.18 7.87
C THR A 113 -25.70 -1.38 8.61
N ASP A 114 -25.34 -1.23 9.87
CA ASP A 114 -24.84 -2.31 10.74
C ASP A 114 -25.83 -3.51 10.75
N ASP A 115 -27.15 -3.23 10.67
CA ASP A 115 -28.17 -4.27 10.55
C ASP A 115 -28.06 -5.06 9.25
N THR A 116 -27.89 -4.38 8.11
CA THR A 116 -27.77 -5.07 6.82
C THR A 116 -26.40 -5.75 6.66
N GLU A 117 -25.36 -5.23 7.28
CA GLU A 117 -24.05 -5.85 7.30
C GLU A 117 -24.05 -7.13 8.13
N SER A 118 -24.57 -7.07 9.37
CA SER A 118 -24.71 -8.26 10.21
C SER A 118 -25.67 -9.30 9.61
N GLN A 119 -26.76 -8.86 8.96
CA GLN A 119 -27.69 -9.76 8.27
C GLN A 119 -27.03 -10.43 7.04
N ALA A 120 -26.25 -9.69 6.25
CA ALA A 120 -25.51 -10.27 5.13
C ALA A 120 -24.50 -11.32 5.60
N MET A 121 -23.80 -11.07 6.70
CA MET A 121 -22.88 -12.04 7.30
C MET A 121 -23.58 -13.26 7.85
N ALA A 122 -24.75 -13.11 8.50
CA ALA A 122 -25.55 -14.26 8.96
C ALA A 122 -26.02 -15.11 7.78
N ARG A 123 -26.50 -14.45 6.72
CA ARG A 123 -26.85 -15.12 5.45
C ARG A 123 -25.65 -15.86 4.86
N PHE A 124 -24.50 -15.21 4.75
CA PHE A 124 -23.28 -15.84 4.26
C PHE A 124 -22.92 -17.08 5.10
N ALA A 125 -23.00 -16.97 6.41
CA ALA A 125 -22.66 -18.06 7.32
C ALA A 125 -23.55 -19.29 7.13
N VAL A 126 -24.87 -19.10 7.00
CA VAL A 126 -25.83 -20.23 6.91
C VAL A 126 -25.96 -20.81 5.50
N VAL A 127 -25.79 -19.99 4.45
CA VAL A 127 -25.95 -20.41 3.05
C VAL A 127 -24.64 -20.96 2.51
N GLU A 128 -23.55 -20.18 2.60
CA GLU A 128 -22.25 -20.52 2.01
C GLU A 128 -21.43 -21.48 2.87
N GLN A 129 -21.76 -21.62 4.15
CA GLN A 129 -21.11 -22.51 5.12
C GLN A 129 -19.57 -22.47 5.03
N PRO A 130 -18.96 -21.29 5.23
CA PRO A 130 -17.53 -21.14 5.11
C PRO A 130 -16.80 -22.04 6.11
N LYS A 131 -15.67 -22.59 5.72
CA LYS A 131 -14.81 -23.37 6.62
C LYS A 131 -14.43 -22.56 7.85
N ALA A 132 -14.31 -23.24 8.99
CA ALA A 132 -13.83 -22.62 10.22
C ALA A 132 -12.45 -21.96 9.99
N THR A 133 -12.31 -20.74 10.48
CA THR A 133 -11.00 -20.09 10.53
C THR A 133 -10.18 -20.69 11.66
N PRO A 134 -8.99 -21.24 11.38
CA PRO A 134 -8.14 -21.82 12.42
C PRO A 134 -7.80 -20.79 13.50
N SER A 135 -7.82 -21.21 14.77
CA SER A 135 -7.37 -20.37 15.86
C SER A 135 -5.83 -20.28 15.84
N PRO A 136 -5.24 -19.12 15.76
CA PRO A 136 -3.80 -19.01 15.93
C PRO A 136 -3.44 -19.25 17.40
N SER A 137 -2.28 -19.88 17.67
CA SER A 137 -1.76 -19.97 19.03
C SER A 137 -1.42 -18.59 19.62
N ALA A 138 -1.46 -18.44 20.93
CA ALA A 138 -1.16 -17.16 21.58
C ALA A 138 0.22 -16.58 21.17
N PRO A 139 1.32 -17.37 21.10
CA PRO A 139 2.60 -16.89 20.57
C PRO A 139 2.52 -16.40 19.10
N MET A 140 1.70 -17.05 18.26
CA MET A 140 1.50 -16.64 16.87
C MET A 140 0.71 -15.31 16.78
N VAL A 141 -0.27 -15.10 17.64
CA VAL A 141 -0.99 -13.81 17.74
C VAL A 141 -0.01 -12.70 18.09
N LEU A 142 0.84 -12.92 19.10
CA LEU A 142 1.85 -11.95 19.51
C LEU A 142 2.85 -11.65 18.38
N LEU A 143 3.36 -12.65 17.70
CA LEU A 143 4.26 -12.47 16.55
C LEU A 143 3.59 -11.64 15.44
N ARG A 144 2.32 -11.89 15.13
CA ARG A 144 1.56 -11.11 14.15
C ARG A 144 1.40 -9.65 14.54
N GLU A 145 1.13 -9.39 15.83
CA GLU A 145 0.99 -8.02 16.35
C GLU A 145 2.31 -7.26 16.24
N VAL A 146 3.43 -7.85 16.68
CA VAL A 146 4.74 -7.20 16.57
C VAL A 146 5.13 -6.95 15.11
N CYS A 147 4.86 -7.89 14.20
CA CYS A 147 5.07 -7.69 12.76
C CYS A 147 4.20 -6.56 12.19
N GLY A 148 2.97 -6.41 12.68
CA GLY A 148 2.08 -5.29 12.31
C GLY A 148 2.65 -3.94 12.76
N ARG A 149 3.13 -3.87 14.00
CA ARG A 149 3.80 -2.69 14.57
C ARG A 149 5.08 -2.34 13.80
N LEU A 150 5.91 -3.34 13.48
CA LEU A 150 7.11 -3.14 12.67
C LEU A 150 6.75 -2.56 11.29
N GLN A 151 5.71 -3.07 10.64
CA GLN A 151 5.26 -2.54 9.34
C GLN A 151 4.84 -1.07 9.42
N ALA A 152 4.12 -0.69 10.47
CA ALA A 152 3.71 0.70 10.70
C ALA A 152 4.94 1.60 10.97
N GLN A 153 5.89 1.12 11.80
CA GLN A 153 7.10 1.85 12.13
C GLN A 153 8.01 2.08 10.93
N VAL A 154 8.25 1.07 10.09
CA VAL A 154 9.01 1.21 8.83
C VAL A 154 8.43 2.32 7.95
N LYS A 155 7.09 2.39 7.84
CA LYS A 155 6.43 3.48 7.09
C LYS A 155 6.63 4.85 7.74
N GLN A 156 6.67 4.92 9.07
CA GLN A 156 6.96 6.17 9.80
C GLN A 156 8.40 6.61 9.59
N THR A 157 9.37 5.70 9.71
CA THR A 157 10.79 5.97 9.43
C THR A 157 10.98 6.51 8.01
N THR A 158 10.39 5.84 7.02
CA THR A 158 10.45 6.29 5.61
C THR A 158 9.88 7.71 5.43
N ARG A 159 8.75 8.01 6.09
CA ARG A 159 8.16 9.37 6.04
C ARG A 159 9.06 10.42 6.68
N ALA A 160 9.70 10.09 7.81
CA ALA A 160 10.63 11.00 8.48
C ALA A 160 11.87 11.28 7.61
N VAL A 161 12.45 10.24 7.02
CA VAL A 161 13.59 10.35 6.09
C VAL A 161 13.22 11.18 4.85
N ASN A 162 12.05 10.96 4.26
CA ASN A 162 11.60 11.73 3.10
C ASN A 162 11.38 13.23 3.44
N ARG A 163 10.90 13.54 4.65
CA ARG A 163 10.79 14.93 5.10
C ARG A 163 12.15 15.59 5.25
N LEU A 164 13.13 14.86 5.81
CA LEU A 164 14.51 15.34 5.90
C LEU A 164 15.10 15.57 4.52
N HIS A 165 14.91 14.63 3.59
CA HIS A 165 15.33 14.74 2.19
C HIS A 165 14.77 16.02 1.53
N ASN A 166 13.47 16.25 1.67
CA ASN A 166 12.80 17.43 1.08
C ASN A 166 13.33 18.75 1.66
N LEU A 167 13.67 18.77 2.95
CA LEU A 167 14.23 19.96 3.58
C LEU A 167 15.68 20.20 3.13
N LEU A 168 16.48 19.13 3.04
CA LEU A 168 17.88 19.18 2.59
C LEU A 168 18.02 19.62 1.13
N ALA A 169 17.04 19.29 0.28
CA ALA A 169 17.02 19.79 -1.11
C ALA A 169 17.01 21.33 -1.19
N ARG A 170 16.70 22.03 -0.10
CA ARG A 170 16.73 23.49 0.01
C ARG A 170 17.84 24.01 0.93
N ALA A 171 18.26 23.22 1.90
CA ALA A 171 19.26 23.64 2.91
C ALA A 171 20.69 23.20 2.57
N PHE A 172 20.85 22.13 1.78
CA PHE A 172 22.13 21.65 1.27
C PHE A 172 21.88 20.69 0.09
N PRO A 173 21.48 21.18 -1.10
CA PRO A 173 21.13 20.35 -2.25
C PRO A 173 22.29 19.49 -2.74
N GLU A 174 23.53 19.96 -2.63
CA GLU A 174 24.74 19.26 -3.09
C GLU A 174 25.00 17.98 -2.26
N LEU A 175 24.44 17.87 -1.06
CA LEU A 175 24.57 16.65 -0.24
C LEU A 175 24.08 15.40 -1.00
N ALA A 176 23.06 15.52 -1.86
CA ALA A 176 22.54 14.42 -2.65
C ALA A 176 23.54 13.85 -3.67
N THR A 177 24.58 14.61 -4.05
CA THR A 177 25.67 14.12 -4.91
C THR A 177 26.75 13.38 -4.12
N LEU A 178 26.80 13.58 -2.81
CA LEU A 178 27.82 13.03 -1.93
C LEU A 178 27.32 11.80 -1.15
N THR A 179 26.02 11.62 -1.04
CA THR A 179 25.42 10.43 -0.42
C THR A 179 24.04 10.14 -1.01
N GLU A 180 23.77 8.84 -1.21
CA GLU A 180 22.42 8.35 -1.56
C GLU A 180 21.50 8.18 -0.34
N ASP A 181 22.09 8.08 0.86
CA ASP A 181 21.35 7.79 2.10
C ASP A 181 21.53 8.92 3.14
N VAL A 182 20.57 9.84 3.17
CA VAL A 182 20.55 10.93 4.16
C VAL A 182 20.24 10.44 5.58
N SER A 183 19.80 9.19 5.74
CA SER A 183 19.54 8.58 7.04
C SER A 183 20.74 7.83 7.62
N ALA A 184 21.87 7.81 6.91
CA ALA A 184 23.11 7.20 7.36
C ALA A 184 23.60 7.85 8.67
N GLY A 185 24.16 7.05 9.57
CA GLY A 185 24.55 7.50 10.90
C GLY A 185 25.53 8.68 10.91
N TRP A 186 26.46 8.72 9.95
CA TRP A 186 27.39 9.84 9.82
C TRP A 186 26.70 11.12 9.30
N VAL A 187 25.72 10.99 8.39
CA VAL A 187 24.95 12.14 7.89
C VAL A 187 24.12 12.76 9.01
N LEU A 188 23.43 11.91 9.80
CA LEU A 188 22.65 12.39 10.93
C LEU A 188 23.53 13.05 12.00
N LYS A 189 24.78 12.56 12.22
CA LYS A 189 25.76 13.22 13.12
C LYS A 189 26.27 14.54 12.55
N LEU A 190 26.52 14.60 11.23
CA LEU A 190 26.90 15.82 10.55
C LEU A 190 25.82 16.90 10.68
N LEU A 191 24.57 16.56 10.33
CA LEU A 191 23.45 17.49 10.34
C LEU A 191 23.00 17.93 11.75
N ASP A 192 23.21 17.10 12.75
CA ASP A 192 22.97 17.45 14.15
C ASP A 192 23.92 18.57 14.60
N LYS A 193 25.18 18.48 14.23
CA LYS A 193 26.21 19.45 14.59
C LYS A 193 26.25 20.65 13.62
N TYR A 194 26.13 20.40 12.33
CA TYR A 194 26.20 21.38 11.25
C TYR A 194 24.99 21.23 10.31
N PRO A 195 23.83 21.80 10.66
CA PRO A 195 22.56 21.47 10.00
C PRO A 195 22.39 22.08 8.60
N THR A 196 23.13 23.13 8.25
CA THR A 196 23.01 23.82 6.96
C THR A 196 24.35 23.86 6.22
N ALA A 197 24.31 24.08 4.90
CA ALA A 197 25.52 24.27 4.09
C ALA A 197 26.38 25.41 4.65
N GLU A 198 25.76 26.53 5.08
CA GLU A 198 26.45 27.66 5.71
C GLU A 198 27.25 27.23 6.96
N ARG A 199 26.65 26.40 7.83
CA ARG A 199 27.33 25.89 9.03
C ARG A 199 28.45 24.91 8.71
N ILE A 200 28.30 24.11 7.65
CA ILE A 200 29.35 23.18 7.20
C ILE A 200 30.52 23.99 6.59
N ALA A 201 30.24 25.00 5.79
CA ALA A 201 31.25 25.87 5.19
C ALA A 201 32.03 26.69 6.24
N ALA A 202 31.35 27.13 7.31
CA ALA A 202 31.97 27.84 8.43
C ALA A 202 32.72 26.91 9.40
N ALA A 203 32.56 25.60 9.28
CA ALA A 203 33.21 24.64 10.18
C ALA A 203 34.68 24.42 9.83
N HIS A 204 35.54 24.26 10.84
CA HIS A 204 36.91 23.86 10.63
C HIS A 204 36.96 22.44 10.06
N ARG A 205 37.75 22.20 9.01
CA ARG A 205 37.91 20.88 8.37
C ARG A 205 38.23 19.77 9.36
N SER A 206 39.17 20.03 10.29
CA SER A 206 39.52 19.10 11.35
C SER A 206 38.35 18.74 12.30
N SER A 207 37.31 19.56 12.34
CA SER A 207 36.10 19.28 13.11
C SER A 207 35.09 18.41 12.36
N LEU A 208 35.10 18.45 11.02
CA LEU A 208 34.34 17.55 10.13
C LEU A 208 34.96 16.15 10.14
N GLU A 209 36.30 16.05 10.05
CA GLU A 209 37.06 14.80 10.09
C GLU A 209 36.85 13.99 11.40
N LYS A 210 36.46 14.65 12.49
CA LYS A 210 36.11 14.00 13.77
C LYS A 210 34.74 13.31 13.76
N ILE A 211 33.95 13.47 12.69
CA ILE A 211 32.66 12.78 12.59
C ILE A 211 32.92 11.30 12.26
N PRO A 212 32.46 10.35 13.07
CA PRO A 212 32.70 8.93 12.84
C PRO A 212 32.15 8.47 11.48
N TYR A 213 32.95 7.65 10.79
CA TYR A 213 32.68 7.11 9.44
C TYR A 213 32.70 8.16 8.30
N LEU A 214 33.23 9.35 8.54
CA LEU A 214 33.51 10.34 7.51
C LEU A 214 34.99 10.25 7.13
N SER A 215 35.30 9.93 5.86
CA SER A 215 36.67 9.94 5.38
C SER A 215 37.18 11.37 5.20
N LYS A 216 38.50 11.57 5.17
CA LYS A 216 39.10 12.90 4.97
C LYS A 216 38.73 13.50 3.62
N GLU A 217 38.69 12.64 2.59
CA GLU A 217 38.33 13.02 1.23
C GLU A 217 36.86 13.48 1.16
N LEU A 218 35.98 12.76 1.84
CA LEU A 218 34.56 13.10 1.91
C LEU A 218 34.31 14.37 2.74
N ALA A 219 35.08 14.58 3.85
CA ALA A 219 35.04 15.81 4.64
C ALA A 219 35.45 17.03 3.82
N GLU A 220 36.50 16.90 2.97
CA GLU A 220 36.93 17.92 2.03
C GLU A 220 35.85 18.23 1.00
N ALA A 221 35.29 17.18 0.36
CA ALA A 221 34.25 17.35 -0.64
C ALA A 221 32.99 18.02 -0.06
N LEU A 222 32.60 17.64 1.16
CA LEU A 222 31.48 18.27 1.89
C LEU A 222 31.75 19.75 2.15
N HIS A 223 32.95 20.10 2.61
CA HIS A 223 33.32 21.49 2.90
C HIS A 223 33.34 22.35 1.63
N GLN A 224 33.91 21.83 0.53
CA GLN A 224 33.92 22.52 -0.75
C GLN A 224 32.52 22.69 -1.33
N ALA A 225 31.71 21.63 -1.34
CA ALA A 225 30.33 21.68 -1.80
C ALA A 225 29.49 22.68 -0.97
N ALA A 226 29.70 22.71 0.34
CA ALA A 226 28.98 23.63 1.23
C ALA A 226 29.40 25.11 1.00
N ALA A 227 30.68 25.37 0.73
CA ALA A 227 31.20 26.72 0.43
C ALA A 227 30.64 27.29 -0.89
N GLN A 228 30.26 26.41 -1.84
CA GLN A 228 29.71 26.76 -3.14
C GLN A 228 28.22 26.46 -3.27
N SER A 229 27.55 26.22 -2.13
CA SER A 229 26.16 25.75 -2.12
C SER A 229 25.19 26.80 -2.65
N VAL A 230 24.23 26.31 -3.46
CA VAL A 230 23.08 27.09 -3.93
C VAL A 230 21.89 27.02 -2.97
N ALA A 231 22.12 26.66 -1.71
CA ALA A 231 21.09 26.55 -0.68
C ALA A 231 20.26 27.83 -0.57
N SER A 232 18.94 27.68 -0.55
CA SER A 232 17.99 28.79 -0.37
C SER A 232 17.40 28.86 1.05
N LEU A 233 17.67 27.87 1.91
CA LEU A 233 17.18 27.78 3.27
C LEU A 233 18.36 27.79 4.25
N HIS A 234 18.46 28.84 5.06
CA HIS A 234 19.54 29.11 6.00
C HIS A 234 19.00 29.80 7.27
N GLY A 235 19.92 30.04 8.23
CA GLY A 235 19.62 30.71 9.48
C GLY A 235 19.04 29.81 10.58
N ALA A 236 18.86 30.39 11.78
CA ALA A 236 18.55 29.63 13.00
C ALA A 236 17.25 28.79 12.93
N VAL A 237 16.23 29.28 12.23
CA VAL A 237 14.96 28.55 12.07
C VAL A 237 15.17 27.29 11.22
N ALA A 238 15.90 27.42 10.11
CA ALA A 238 16.25 26.29 9.25
C ALA A 238 17.06 25.24 10.02
N GLU A 239 18.05 25.69 10.79
CA GLU A 239 18.85 24.82 11.66
C GLU A 239 17.99 24.04 12.66
N GLY A 240 17.05 24.74 13.32
CA GLY A 240 16.11 24.13 14.26
C GLY A 240 15.23 23.05 13.61
N LEU A 241 14.71 23.34 12.41
CA LEU A 241 13.90 22.39 11.64
C LEU A 241 14.69 21.14 11.25
N ILE A 242 15.94 21.31 10.79
CA ILE A 242 16.79 20.17 10.40
C ILE A 242 17.15 19.32 11.60
N ARG A 243 17.60 19.92 12.72
CA ARG A 243 17.88 19.18 13.97
C ARG A 243 16.64 18.44 14.48
N GLY A 244 15.46 19.05 14.43
CA GLY A 244 14.20 18.41 14.81
C GLY A 244 13.88 17.17 13.94
N LEU A 245 14.08 17.27 12.62
CA LEU A 245 13.90 16.12 11.73
C LEU A 245 14.97 15.05 11.92
N VAL A 246 16.23 15.41 12.14
CA VAL A 246 17.31 14.47 12.49
C VAL A 246 16.98 13.68 13.75
N ALA A 247 16.52 14.37 14.80
CA ALA A 247 16.08 13.72 16.03
C ALA A 247 14.89 12.76 15.77
N GLN A 248 13.91 13.19 14.99
CA GLN A 248 12.76 12.35 14.61
C GLN A 248 13.20 11.09 13.83
N VAL A 249 14.14 11.20 12.88
CA VAL A 249 14.68 10.06 12.12
C VAL A 249 15.39 9.10 13.07
N ARG A 250 16.25 9.58 13.97
CA ARG A 250 16.98 8.74 14.96
C ARG A 250 16.01 7.98 15.86
N ILE A 251 15.01 8.66 16.44
CA ILE A 251 14.00 8.02 17.29
C ILE A 251 13.23 6.96 16.50
N SER A 252 12.86 7.28 15.25
CA SER A 252 12.15 6.33 14.41
C SER A 252 12.98 5.11 14.03
N GLN A 253 14.27 5.27 13.74
CA GLN A 253 15.20 4.17 13.47
C GLN A 253 15.42 3.29 14.71
N GLN A 254 15.57 3.89 15.90
CA GLN A 254 15.71 3.15 17.14
C GLN A 254 14.46 2.30 17.42
N ALA A 255 13.28 2.90 17.34
CA ALA A 255 12.02 2.18 17.52
C ALA A 255 11.83 1.05 16.49
N GLU A 256 12.30 1.24 15.25
CA GLU A 256 12.30 0.19 14.24
C GLU A 256 13.24 -0.97 14.61
N ASN A 257 14.43 -0.67 15.11
CA ASN A 257 15.40 -1.68 15.56
C ASN A 257 14.88 -2.46 16.76
N ASP A 258 14.27 -1.78 17.73
CA ASP A 258 13.67 -2.42 18.90
C ASP A 258 12.56 -3.40 18.50
N LEU A 259 11.69 -2.97 17.55
CA LEU A 259 10.65 -3.85 17.01
C LEU A 259 11.23 -5.04 16.22
N ARG A 260 12.35 -4.88 15.50
CA ARG A 260 13.04 -5.99 14.83
C ARG A 260 13.52 -7.03 15.84
N HIS A 261 14.07 -6.60 16.97
CA HIS A 261 14.47 -7.50 18.06
C HIS A 261 13.26 -8.21 18.68
N LEU A 262 12.16 -7.49 18.91
CA LEU A 262 10.92 -8.10 19.42
C LEU A 262 10.34 -9.14 18.43
N VAL A 263 10.46 -8.92 17.13
CA VAL A 263 10.03 -9.88 16.10
C VAL A 263 10.84 -11.18 16.20
N THR A 264 12.16 -11.10 16.31
CA THR A 264 13.01 -12.30 16.45
C THR A 264 12.76 -13.02 17.78
N THR A 265 12.60 -12.29 18.87
CA THR A 265 12.23 -12.86 20.19
C THR A 265 10.89 -13.57 20.16
N ALA A 266 9.86 -12.92 19.58
CA ALA A 266 8.53 -13.52 19.45
C ALA A 266 8.55 -14.77 18.54
N PHE A 267 9.39 -14.78 17.52
CA PHE A 267 9.58 -15.93 16.64
C PHE A 267 10.25 -17.12 17.38
N ALA A 268 11.28 -16.86 18.17
CA ALA A 268 11.96 -17.87 18.94
C ALA A 268 11.06 -18.54 20.00
N ASN A 269 10.04 -17.83 20.48
CA ASN A 269 9.06 -18.34 21.45
C ASN A 269 7.92 -19.15 20.82
N LEU A 270 7.90 -19.35 19.50
CA LEU A 270 6.91 -20.21 18.85
C LEU A 270 7.14 -21.70 19.21
N PRO A 271 6.08 -22.50 19.35
CA PRO A 271 6.20 -23.95 19.53
C PRO A 271 6.99 -24.57 18.39
N ALA A 272 7.84 -25.57 18.72
CA ALA A 272 8.66 -26.24 17.73
C ALA A 272 7.79 -26.92 16.65
N SER A 273 8.00 -26.54 15.41
CA SER A 273 7.36 -27.16 14.23
C SER A 273 8.14 -26.78 12.97
N GLY A 274 7.71 -27.30 11.82
CA GLY A 274 8.38 -27.10 10.52
C GLY A 274 8.66 -25.64 10.13
N HIS A 275 7.95 -24.66 10.70
CA HIS A 275 8.23 -23.26 10.44
C HIS A 275 9.62 -22.81 10.93
N LEU A 276 10.17 -23.44 11.97
CA LEU A 276 11.53 -23.15 12.45
C LEU A 276 12.60 -23.60 11.44
N ARG A 277 12.26 -24.56 10.55
CA ARG A 277 13.20 -25.00 9.50
C ARG A 277 13.38 -23.96 8.39
N VAL A 278 12.50 -22.98 8.28
CA VAL A 278 12.58 -21.92 7.25
C VAL A 278 13.89 -21.14 7.32
N VAL A 279 14.46 -20.97 8.50
CA VAL A 279 15.77 -20.31 8.68
C VAL A 279 16.96 -21.10 8.11
N THR A 280 16.78 -22.41 7.84
CA THR A 280 17.85 -23.23 7.22
C THR A 280 18.03 -22.92 5.73
N ILE A 281 17.10 -22.20 5.11
CA ILE A 281 17.19 -21.81 3.70
C ILE A 281 18.22 -20.67 3.57
N PRO A 282 19.36 -20.89 2.87
CA PRO A 282 20.37 -19.86 2.71
C PRO A 282 19.78 -18.61 2.06
N GLY A 283 19.98 -17.46 2.71
CA GLY A 283 19.40 -16.17 2.33
C GLY A 283 18.16 -15.78 3.11
N ILE A 284 17.57 -16.68 3.90
CA ILE A 284 16.46 -16.38 4.81
C ILE A 284 17.00 -16.33 6.24
N GLY A 285 17.22 -15.13 6.77
CA GLY A 285 17.54 -14.94 8.18
C GLY A 285 16.31 -14.95 9.07
N GLU A 286 16.52 -14.97 10.41
CA GLU A 286 15.46 -15.07 11.43
C GLU A 286 14.36 -14.01 11.25
N ALA A 287 14.72 -12.76 11.04
CA ALA A 287 13.73 -11.69 10.84
C ALA A 287 12.86 -11.91 9.61
N THR A 288 13.45 -12.44 8.51
CA THR A 288 12.68 -12.80 7.31
C THR A 288 11.76 -13.98 7.58
N ALA A 289 12.28 -15.03 8.22
CA ALA A 289 11.51 -16.20 8.60
C ALA A 289 10.33 -15.80 9.51
N ALA A 290 10.59 -14.99 10.53
CA ALA A 290 9.58 -14.48 11.44
C ALA A 290 8.43 -13.76 10.74
N VAL A 291 8.75 -12.83 9.82
CA VAL A 291 7.74 -12.09 9.05
C VAL A 291 6.96 -13.03 8.13
N LEU A 292 7.62 -13.96 7.45
CA LEU A 292 6.93 -14.93 6.58
C LEU A 292 6.02 -15.85 7.40
N VAL A 293 6.50 -16.39 8.51
CA VAL A 293 5.74 -17.28 9.40
C VAL A 293 4.54 -16.55 9.99
N ALA A 294 4.69 -15.31 10.47
CA ALA A 294 3.58 -14.50 10.96
C ALA A 294 2.46 -14.34 9.93
N LYS A 295 2.82 -14.12 8.66
CA LYS A 295 1.85 -13.89 7.57
C LYS A 295 1.27 -15.20 7.03
N ILE A 296 2.05 -16.26 6.95
CA ILE A 296 1.58 -17.60 6.55
C ILE A 296 0.65 -18.19 7.63
N GLY A 297 1.06 -18.12 8.89
CA GLY A 297 0.33 -18.68 10.02
C GLY A 297 0.35 -20.20 10.07
N ASP A 298 -0.38 -20.88 9.19
CA ASP A 298 -0.35 -22.33 9.00
C ASP A 298 -0.12 -22.66 7.53
N ILE A 299 0.91 -23.44 7.24
CA ILE A 299 1.27 -23.84 5.89
C ILE A 299 0.24 -24.82 5.28
N LYS A 300 -0.48 -25.57 6.12
CA LYS A 300 -1.49 -26.54 5.67
C LYS A 300 -2.70 -25.89 4.98
N ARG A 301 -2.90 -24.59 5.21
CA ARG A 301 -3.97 -23.82 4.51
C ARG A 301 -3.70 -23.65 3.01
N PHE A 302 -2.48 -23.88 2.56
CA PHE A 302 -2.10 -23.79 1.15
C PHE A 302 -1.96 -25.19 0.55
N ALA A 303 -2.75 -25.48 -0.49
CA ALA A 303 -2.68 -26.78 -1.16
C ALA A 303 -1.34 -26.95 -1.89
N THR A 304 -0.86 -25.91 -2.55
CA THR A 304 0.36 -25.89 -3.35
C THR A 304 1.24 -24.68 -3.03
N ALA A 305 2.50 -24.73 -3.44
CA ALA A 305 3.42 -23.59 -3.34
C ALA A 305 2.94 -22.39 -4.18
N ASP A 306 2.26 -22.61 -5.30
CA ASP A 306 1.72 -21.54 -6.14
C ASP A 306 0.58 -20.77 -5.45
N HIS A 307 -0.23 -21.43 -4.62
CA HIS A 307 -1.21 -20.73 -3.76
C HIS A 307 -0.51 -19.82 -2.76
N LEU A 308 0.65 -20.24 -2.21
CA LEU A 308 1.45 -19.38 -1.34
C LEU A 308 2.04 -18.19 -2.09
N VAL A 309 2.54 -18.41 -3.31
CA VAL A 309 3.04 -17.34 -4.21
C VAL A 309 1.93 -16.34 -4.53
N GLY A 310 0.72 -16.83 -4.85
CA GLY A 310 -0.46 -16.00 -5.07
C GLY A 310 -0.84 -15.16 -3.85
N TYR A 311 -0.81 -15.77 -2.66
CA TYR A 311 -1.10 -15.07 -1.39
C TYR A 311 -0.16 -13.89 -1.10
N PHE A 312 1.10 -14.01 -1.48
CA PHE A 312 2.07 -12.92 -1.34
C PHE A 312 2.12 -11.96 -2.53
N GLY A 313 1.40 -12.24 -3.60
CA GLY A 313 1.39 -11.41 -4.82
C GLY A 313 2.74 -11.40 -5.55
N VAL A 314 3.51 -12.50 -5.49
CA VAL A 314 4.82 -12.62 -6.13
C VAL A 314 4.69 -13.35 -7.47
N PHE A 315 3.78 -12.87 -8.32
CA PHE A 315 3.57 -13.36 -9.67
C PHE A 315 3.25 -12.20 -10.61
N PRO A 316 3.50 -12.34 -11.91
CA PRO A 316 3.08 -11.36 -12.89
C PRO A 316 1.56 -11.36 -13.01
N GLU A 317 0.94 -10.18 -12.98
CA GLU A 317 -0.51 -10.04 -13.20
C GLU A 317 -0.76 -9.85 -14.69
N GLU A 318 -1.54 -10.76 -15.28
CA GLU A 318 -1.97 -10.67 -16.66
C GLU A 318 -3.20 -9.78 -16.77
N ASN A 319 -3.08 -8.71 -17.55
CA ASN A 319 -4.18 -7.81 -17.88
C ASN A 319 -4.39 -7.86 -19.40
N SER A 320 -4.80 -9.01 -19.91
CA SER A 320 -5.25 -9.15 -21.29
C SER A 320 -6.77 -9.25 -21.31
N SER A 321 -7.40 -8.37 -22.07
CA SER A 321 -8.84 -8.45 -22.33
C SER A 321 -9.10 -8.14 -23.80
N GLY A 322 -9.90 -8.99 -24.44
CA GLY A 322 -10.27 -8.87 -25.83
C GLY A 322 -9.51 -9.82 -26.76
N VAL A 323 -10.00 -9.88 -27.98
CA VAL A 323 -9.43 -10.66 -29.08
C VAL A 323 -9.11 -9.73 -30.25
N ASP A 324 -8.16 -10.09 -31.09
CA ASP A 324 -7.87 -9.41 -32.34
C ASP A 324 -8.99 -9.65 -33.38
N LYS A 325 -8.82 -9.09 -34.59
CA LYS A 325 -9.80 -9.25 -35.69
C LYS A 325 -9.91 -10.69 -36.18
N GLN A 326 -8.96 -11.55 -35.84
CA GLN A 326 -8.90 -12.97 -36.18
C GLN A 326 -9.40 -13.87 -35.05
N GLY A 327 -9.83 -13.30 -33.91
CA GLY A 327 -10.33 -14.04 -32.76
C GLY A 327 -9.23 -14.56 -31.81
N HIS A 328 -7.96 -14.22 -32.01
CA HIS A 328 -6.88 -14.59 -31.13
C HIS A 328 -6.83 -13.66 -29.91
N PRO A 329 -6.47 -14.16 -28.70
CA PRO A 329 -6.25 -13.32 -27.55
C PRO A 329 -5.20 -12.22 -27.84
N LEU A 330 -5.48 -10.99 -27.45
CA LEU A 330 -4.50 -9.91 -27.58
C LEU A 330 -3.21 -10.26 -26.84
N PRO A 331 -2.03 -9.98 -27.41
CA PRO A 331 -0.76 -10.27 -26.74
C PRO A 331 -0.72 -9.58 -25.39
N VAL A 332 -0.29 -10.35 -24.39
CA VAL A 332 -0.12 -9.84 -23.02
C VAL A 332 0.92 -8.73 -23.05
N GLY A 333 0.54 -7.53 -22.59
CA GLY A 333 1.46 -6.39 -22.48
C GLY A 333 2.60 -6.65 -21.49
N THR A 334 3.39 -5.62 -21.19
CA THR A 334 4.47 -5.74 -20.21
C THR A 334 3.89 -6.13 -18.84
N LEU A 335 4.19 -7.35 -18.38
CA LEU A 335 3.73 -7.88 -17.11
C LEU A 335 4.46 -7.17 -15.95
N SER A 336 3.70 -6.65 -15.00
CA SER A 336 4.22 -6.17 -13.72
C SER A 336 3.92 -7.17 -12.60
N MET A 337 4.74 -7.16 -11.55
CA MET A 337 4.45 -7.98 -10.38
C MET A 337 3.13 -7.54 -9.74
N CYS A 338 2.27 -8.51 -9.41
CA CYS A 338 1.04 -8.25 -8.68
C CYS A 338 1.36 -7.57 -7.33
N GLN A 339 0.72 -6.43 -7.07
CA GLN A 339 0.93 -5.69 -5.82
C GLN A 339 -0.09 -6.06 -4.72
N LYS A 340 -0.97 -7.02 -4.99
CA LYS A 340 -1.88 -7.60 -3.99
C LYS A 340 -1.08 -8.46 -3.01
N GLY A 341 -1.36 -8.34 -1.73
CA GLY A 341 -0.64 -9.08 -0.68
C GLY A 341 0.10 -8.16 0.29
N ASN A 342 0.95 -8.74 1.14
CA ASN A 342 1.59 -8.02 2.23
C ASN A 342 2.91 -7.36 1.81
N ASP A 343 2.98 -6.04 1.85
CA ASP A 343 4.15 -5.24 1.44
C ASP A 343 5.39 -5.53 2.29
N LEU A 344 5.22 -5.69 3.61
CA LEU A 344 6.35 -6.00 4.50
C LEU A 344 6.99 -7.34 4.10
N ALA A 345 6.19 -8.39 3.91
CA ALA A 345 6.68 -9.69 3.52
C ALA A 345 7.37 -9.66 2.15
N ARG A 346 6.84 -8.91 1.17
CA ARG A 346 7.50 -8.74 -0.13
C ARG A 346 8.84 -8.01 0.00
N CYS A 347 8.93 -6.99 0.84
CA CYS A 347 10.18 -6.28 1.12
C CYS A 347 11.23 -7.23 1.72
N TYR A 348 10.85 -8.03 2.72
CA TYR A 348 11.75 -9.04 3.30
C TYR A 348 12.15 -10.12 2.30
N LEU A 349 11.22 -10.61 1.47
CA LEU A 349 11.51 -11.56 0.39
C LEU A 349 12.46 -10.98 -0.66
N TRP A 350 12.31 -9.73 -1.03
CA TRP A 350 13.20 -9.05 -1.97
C TRP A 350 14.63 -9.01 -1.43
N ASN A 351 14.81 -8.60 -0.18
CA ASN A 351 16.12 -8.56 0.47
C ASN A 351 16.70 -9.97 0.63
N ALA A 352 15.89 -10.95 1.05
CA ALA A 352 16.30 -12.34 1.13
C ALA A 352 16.74 -12.90 -0.24
N ALA A 353 16.03 -12.59 -1.32
CA ALA A 353 16.41 -13.01 -2.67
C ALA A 353 17.76 -12.43 -3.09
N ARG A 354 18.03 -11.15 -2.79
CA ARG A 354 19.34 -10.51 -3.06
C ARG A 354 20.49 -11.19 -2.33
N VAL A 355 20.27 -11.62 -1.10
CA VAL A 355 21.26 -12.38 -0.33
C VAL A 355 21.38 -13.80 -0.88
N ALA A 356 20.26 -14.48 -1.12
CA ALA A 356 20.20 -15.85 -1.60
C ALA A 356 20.87 -16.06 -2.97
N ILE A 357 20.88 -15.05 -3.85
CA ILE A 357 21.60 -15.10 -5.12
C ILE A 357 23.08 -15.44 -4.90
N ARG A 358 23.67 -15.04 -3.78
CA ARG A 358 25.09 -15.25 -3.46
C ARG A 358 25.35 -16.53 -2.68
N CYS A 359 24.44 -16.92 -1.79
CA CYS A 359 24.68 -18.01 -0.83
C CYS A 359 23.80 -19.25 -1.05
N ASN A 360 22.73 -19.17 -1.87
CA ASN A 360 21.85 -20.30 -2.13
C ASN A 360 22.10 -20.84 -3.54
N PRO A 361 22.54 -22.11 -3.68
CA PRO A 361 22.92 -22.65 -5.00
C PRO A 361 21.74 -22.64 -5.98
N ALA A 362 20.53 -23.00 -5.55
CA ALA A 362 19.34 -23.03 -6.39
C ALA A 362 18.92 -21.62 -6.87
N ILE A 363 18.97 -20.64 -5.98
CA ILE A 363 18.61 -19.26 -6.32
C ILE A 363 19.68 -18.61 -7.19
N GLY A 364 20.97 -18.84 -6.88
CA GLY A 364 22.09 -18.34 -7.69
C GLY A 364 22.09 -18.88 -9.11
N ALA A 365 21.85 -20.19 -9.29
CA ALA A 365 21.72 -20.81 -10.60
C ALA A 365 20.53 -20.25 -11.39
N LEU A 366 19.36 -20.09 -10.76
CA LEU A 366 18.18 -19.49 -11.37
C LEU A 366 18.47 -18.06 -11.85
N TYR A 367 19.07 -17.23 -10.98
CA TYR A 367 19.39 -15.83 -11.31
C TYR A 367 20.34 -15.75 -12.51
N ARG A 368 21.45 -16.51 -12.49
CA ARG A 368 22.40 -16.56 -13.62
C ARG A 368 21.74 -16.96 -14.94
N ARG A 369 20.91 -18.02 -14.92
CA ARG A 369 20.14 -18.47 -16.09
C ARG A 369 19.19 -17.40 -16.63
N LEU A 370 18.52 -16.65 -15.77
CA LEU A 370 17.62 -15.57 -16.21
C LEU A 370 18.40 -14.38 -16.78
N LYS A 371 19.57 -14.06 -16.20
CA LYS A 371 20.46 -12.99 -16.72
C LYS A 371 21.06 -13.37 -18.07
N SER A 372 21.47 -14.62 -18.26
CA SER A 372 21.97 -15.09 -19.57
C SER A 372 20.91 -15.06 -20.69
N ARG A 373 19.62 -15.13 -20.31
CA ARG A 373 18.48 -14.94 -21.23
C ARG A 373 18.08 -13.48 -21.43
N GLY A 374 18.89 -12.53 -21.02
CA GLY A 374 18.65 -11.09 -21.20
C GLY A 374 17.60 -10.49 -20.27
N LYS A 375 17.12 -11.21 -19.24
CA LYS A 375 16.15 -10.62 -18.30
C LYS A 375 16.78 -9.50 -17.47
N ARG A 376 16.02 -8.43 -17.21
CA ARG A 376 16.43 -7.35 -16.31
C ARG A 376 16.68 -7.89 -14.90
N GLY A 377 17.56 -7.25 -14.14
CA GLY A 377 17.94 -7.71 -12.80
C GLY A 377 16.77 -7.75 -11.81
N ASP A 378 15.91 -6.73 -11.80
CA ASP A 378 14.71 -6.65 -10.98
C ASP A 378 13.70 -7.77 -11.29
N VAL A 379 13.47 -8.05 -12.58
CA VAL A 379 12.61 -9.16 -13.02
C VAL A 379 13.21 -10.50 -12.57
N ALA A 380 14.52 -10.70 -12.72
CA ALA A 380 15.20 -11.91 -12.28
C ALA A 380 15.08 -12.11 -10.75
N ILE A 381 15.20 -11.02 -9.95
CA ILE A 381 14.97 -11.07 -8.50
C ILE A 381 13.52 -11.48 -8.18
N GLY A 382 12.52 -10.99 -8.90
CA GLY A 382 11.12 -11.40 -8.74
C GLY A 382 10.92 -12.91 -8.91
N HIS A 383 11.56 -13.51 -9.91
CA HIS A 383 11.57 -14.97 -10.07
C HIS A 383 12.29 -15.69 -8.91
N CYS A 384 13.37 -15.11 -8.39
CA CYS A 384 14.07 -15.64 -7.21
C CYS A 384 13.19 -15.60 -5.96
N MET A 385 12.41 -14.53 -5.74
CA MET A 385 11.41 -14.44 -4.66
C MET A 385 10.37 -15.55 -4.75
N ARG A 386 9.83 -15.80 -5.95
CA ARG A 386 8.89 -16.91 -6.19
C ARG A 386 9.53 -18.24 -5.82
N LYS A 387 10.76 -18.51 -6.27
CA LYS A 387 11.47 -19.75 -5.95
C LYS A 387 11.74 -19.89 -4.46
N LEU A 388 12.08 -18.81 -3.75
CA LEU A 388 12.23 -18.81 -2.28
C LEU A 388 10.93 -19.22 -1.59
N LEU A 389 9.77 -18.73 -2.03
CA LEU A 389 8.47 -19.16 -1.48
C LEU A 389 8.20 -20.65 -1.71
N HIS A 390 8.60 -21.22 -2.86
CA HIS A 390 8.52 -22.66 -3.09
C HIS A 390 9.42 -23.44 -2.11
N LEU A 391 10.62 -22.94 -1.83
CA LEU A 391 11.52 -23.56 -0.83
C LEU A 391 10.93 -23.44 0.59
N VAL A 392 10.38 -22.29 0.96
CA VAL A 392 9.70 -22.09 2.25
C VAL A 392 8.54 -23.08 2.40
N PHE A 393 7.71 -23.23 1.36
CA PHE A 393 6.61 -24.17 1.37
C PHE A 393 7.08 -25.61 1.56
N ALA A 394 8.09 -26.04 0.80
CA ALA A 394 8.61 -27.40 0.85
C ALA A 394 9.22 -27.71 2.23
N VAL A 395 10.14 -26.87 2.70
CA VAL A 395 10.84 -27.02 3.99
C VAL A 395 9.86 -27.05 5.16
N TRP A 396 8.89 -26.13 5.17
CA TRP A 396 7.90 -26.07 6.25
C TRP A 396 6.92 -27.24 6.22
N LYS A 397 6.43 -27.62 5.03
CA LYS A 397 5.44 -28.70 4.88
C LYS A 397 6.01 -30.07 5.19
N THR A 398 7.29 -30.30 4.85
CA THR A 398 7.98 -31.59 5.08
C THR A 398 8.63 -31.67 6.44
N ASP A 399 8.76 -30.56 7.18
CA ASP A 399 9.54 -30.43 8.42
C ASP A 399 11.01 -30.90 8.29
N ARG A 400 11.58 -30.76 7.07
CA ARG A 400 12.98 -31.09 6.79
C ARG A 400 13.79 -29.81 6.57
N PRO A 401 15.05 -29.73 7.05
CA PRO A 401 15.91 -28.60 6.75
C PRO A 401 16.17 -28.50 5.25
N PHE A 402 16.59 -27.32 4.80
CA PHE A 402 16.99 -27.11 3.41
C PHE A 402 18.20 -28.01 3.09
N ASP A 403 18.10 -28.74 2.01
CA ASP A 403 19.18 -29.57 1.47
C ASP A 403 19.64 -28.97 0.13
N GLY A 404 20.87 -28.47 0.12
CA GLY A 404 21.49 -27.86 -1.06
C GLY A 404 21.84 -28.88 -2.14
N ASP A 405 22.06 -30.14 -1.75
CA ASP A 405 22.49 -31.22 -2.64
C ASP A 405 21.31 -31.94 -3.30
N HIS A 406 20.10 -31.73 -2.78
CA HIS A 406 18.88 -32.31 -3.34
C HIS A 406 18.57 -31.80 -4.76
N PHE A 407 19.18 -30.71 -5.21
CA PHE A 407 18.90 -30.09 -6.51
C PHE A 407 20.06 -30.27 -7.49
N PRO A 408 19.81 -30.76 -8.71
CA PRO A 408 20.86 -31.00 -9.73
C PRO A 408 21.48 -29.73 -10.32
N TRP A 409 21.16 -28.54 -9.79
CA TRP A 409 21.67 -27.24 -10.26
C TRP A 409 23.18 -27.06 -10.07
N ALA A 410 23.79 -27.82 -9.18
CA ALA A 410 25.23 -27.77 -8.95
C ALA A 410 26.05 -28.51 -10.01
N ASN A 411 25.40 -29.36 -10.82
CA ASN A 411 26.09 -30.19 -11.79
C ASN A 411 25.39 -30.13 -13.18
N PRO A 412 25.74 -29.17 -14.05
CA PRO A 412 25.12 -29.07 -15.38
C PRO A 412 25.37 -30.29 -16.29
N ALA A 413 26.27 -31.20 -15.90
CA ALA A 413 26.50 -32.43 -16.62
C ALA A 413 25.48 -33.55 -16.29
N ALA A 414 24.82 -33.50 -15.12
CA ALA A 414 23.83 -34.49 -14.71
C ALA A 414 22.46 -34.31 -15.37
N ASP A 415 22.18 -33.14 -15.94
CA ASP A 415 20.89 -32.81 -16.56
C ASP A 415 20.67 -33.46 -17.92
N LYS A 416 21.69 -34.11 -18.47
CA LYS A 416 21.60 -34.84 -19.77
C LYS A 416 21.27 -36.33 -19.63
N SER A 417 21.24 -36.89 -18.42
CA SER A 417 21.01 -38.31 -18.18
C SER A 417 19.75 -38.68 -17.41
N ALA A 418 19.02 -37.71 -16.86
CA ALA A 418 17.74 -37.90 -16.20
C ALA A 418 16.60 -37.65 -17.19
N GLY A 419 16.02 -38.70 -17.74
CA GLY A 419 14.75 -38.61 -18.44
C GLY A 419 13.65 -38.04 -17.53
N PRO A 420 12.54 -37.52 -18.08
CA PRO A 420 11.52 -36.85 -17.32
C PRO A 420 10.85 -37.79 -16.33
N THR A 421 10.98 -37.52 -15.05
CA THR A 421 10.17 -38.15 -14.00
C THR A 421 8.70 -37.77 -14.22
N PRO A 422 7.74 -38.69 -14.19
CA PRO A 422 6.34 -38.36 -14.40
C PRO A 422 5.81 -37.50 -13.25
N THR A 423 5.43 -36.30 -13.54
CA THR A 423 4.58 -35.47 -12.67
C THR A 423 3.14 -35.86 -12.94
N GLU A 424 2.50 -36.55 -12.03
CA GLU A 424 1.05 -36.76 -12.03
C GLU A 424 0.35 -35.39 -12.04
N GLY A 425 -0.47 -35.14 -13.05
CA GLY A 425 -1.36 -34.00 -13.15
C GLY A 425 -1.17 -33.10 -14.36
N ALA A 426 -0.95 -33.66 -15.56
CA ALA A 426 -1.03 -32.93 -16.82
C ALA A 426 -2.45 -33.06 -17.42
N ILE A 427 -3.09 -31.91 -17.61
CA ILE A 427 -4.28 -31.75 -18.47
C ILE A 427 -3.81 -31.96 -19.92
N PRO A 428 -4.50 -32.76 -20.77
CA PRO A 428 -4.04 -33.01 -22.11
C PRO A 428 -4.13 -31.77 -23.00
N ALA A 429 -2.99 -31.41 -23.60
CA ALA A 429 -2.92 -30.44 -24.66
C ALA A 429 -3.26 -31.13 -25.99
N GLY A 430 -4.18 -30.52 -26.73
CA GLY A 430 -4.51 -30.95 -28.09
C GLY A 430 -3.38 -30.68 -29.08
N ASP A 431 -3.45 -31.43 -30.13
CA ASP A 431 -2.53 -31.66 -31.24
C ASP A 431 -1.67 -30.46 -31.70
N GLN A 432 -0.37 -30.72 -31.77
CA GLN A 432 0.59 -29.89 -32.48
C GLN A 432 0.71 -30.39 -33.93
N GLU A 433 0.31 -29.52 -34.84
CA GLU A 433 0.76 -29.64 -36.24
C GLU A 433 2.12 -29.00 -36.42
N THR A 434 3.00 -29.75 -37.05
CA THR A 434 4.36 -29.38 -37.46
C THR A 434 4.34 -28.34 -38.57
N GLU A 435 4.96 -27.18 -38.37
CA GLU A 435 5.36 -26.31 -39.49
C GLU A 435 6.86 -26.07 -39.52
N THR A 436 7.38 -26.35 -40.70
CA THR A 436 8.75 -26.30 -41.13
C THR A 436 9.30 -24.88 -41.23
N ALA A 437 10.55 -24.74 -40.83
CA ALA A 437 11.35 -23.52 -40.97
C ALA A 437 11.63 -23.20 -42.46
N VAL A 438 11.28 -21.99 -42.89
CA VAL A 438 11.87 -21.35 -44.08
C VAL A 438 12.45 -20.01 -43.69
N GLY A 439 13.75 -19.91 -43.76
CA GLY A 439 14.51 -18.70 -43.55
C GLY A 439 14.31 -17.70 -44.69
N HIS A 440 14.11 -16.43 -44.33
CA HIS A 440 14.34 -15.32 -45.24
C HIS A 440 15.15 -14.22 -44.54
N LYS A 441 16.43 -14.16 -44.92
CA LYS A 441 17.24 -12.98 -44.74
C LYS A 441 16.71 -11.87 -45.66
N ARG A 442 16.49 -10.70 -45.14
CA ARG A 442 16.37 -9.47 -45.93
C ARG A 442 17.41 -8.49 -45.45
N ASP A 443 18.38 -8.27 -46.31
CA ASP A 443 19.33 -7.16 -46.26
C ASP A 443 18.61 -5.84 -46.49
N VAL A 444 18.90 -4.83 -45.65
CA VAL A 444 18.46 -3.46 -45.85
C VAL A 444 19.69 -2.62 -46.16
N PRO A 445 19.75 -1.93 -47.32
CA PRO A 445 20.89 -1.13 -47.68
C PRO A 445 20.95 0.21 -46.95
N ALA A 446 22.16 0.63 -46.62
CA ALA A 446 22.50 1.92 -46.03
C ALA A 446 22.11 3.11 -46.93
N GLY A 447 21.15 3.92 -46.46
CA GLY A 447 20.77 5.19 -47.11
C GLY A 447 21.59 6.35 -46.57
N LYS A 448 22.17 7.11 -47.50
CA LYS A 448 22.95 8.32 -47.30
C LYS A 448 22.16 9.41 -46.56
N VAL A 449 22.80 10.00 -45.55
CA VAL A 449 22.35 11.22 -44.87
C VAL A 449 22.53 12.41 -45.83
N VAL A 450 21.43 13.04 -46.23
CA VAL A 450 21.45 14.34 -46.94
C VAL A 450 21.21 15.42 -45.90
N THR A 451 22.23 16.25 -45.68
CA THR A 451 22.14 17.44 -44.82
C THR A 451 21.45 18.56 -45.60
N THR A 452 20.21 18.88 -45.28
CA THR A 452 19.54 20.10 -45.73
C THR A 452 19.63 21.17 -44.66
N ALA A 453 20.19 22.30 -44.99
CA ALA A 453 20.33 23.48 -44.15
C ALA A 453 18.96 24.06 -43.79
N ILE A 454 18.74 24.32 -42.49
CA ILE A 454 17.55 24.99 -41.95
C ILE A 454 17.83 26.52 -42.01
N PRO A 455 16.91 27.36 -42.54
CA PRO A 455 17.07 28.80 -42.51
C PRO A 455 16.93 29.36 -41.09
N THR A 456 17.79 30.28 -40.75
CA THR A 456 17.84 31.07 -39.52
C THR A 456 16.55 31.88 -39.38
N VAL A 457 15.77 31.59 -38.35
CA VAL A 457 14.62 32.40 -37.91
C VAL A 457 15.13 33.37 -36.85
N GLU A 458 14.84 34.66 -37.05
CA GLU A 458 15.17 35.75 -36.13
C GLU A 458 14.68 35.49 -34.71
N ALA A 459 15.52 35.87 -33.74
CA ALA A 459 15.28 35.71 -32.33
C ALA A 459 14.06 36.55 -31.87
N ALA A 460 13.06 35.90 -31.33
CA ALA A 460 11.97 36.55 -30.62
C ALA A 460 12.47 37.15 -29.29
N PRO A 461 11.91 38.30 -28.81
CA PRO A 461 12.38 38.98 -27.61
C PRO A 461 12.22 38.10 -26.39
N ALA A 462 13.16 38.19 -25.45
CA ALA A 462 13.23 37.43 -24.22
C ALA A 462 11.94 37.60 -23.38
N PRO A 463 11.44 36.52 -22.75
CA PRO A 463 10.24 36.62 -21.91
C PRO A 463 10.51 37.50 -20.69
N VAL A 464 9.64 38.48 -20.49
CA VAL A 464 9.61 39.36 -19.30
C VAL A 464 9.42 38.47 -18.08
N LYS A 465 10.35 38.55 -17.09
CA LYS A 465 10.20 37.87 -15.80
C LYS A 465 8.87 38.28 -15.16
N PRO A 466 8.03 37.35 -14.73
CA PRO A 466 6.86 37.69 -13.95
C PRO A 466 7.27 38.35 -12.64
N ALA A 467 6.52 39.37 -12.21
CA ALA A 467 6.74 40.05 -10.94
C ALA A 467 6.70 39.04 -9.78
N PRO A 468 7.50 39.25 -8.70
CA PRO A 468 7.47 38.37 -7.56
C PRO A 468 6.05 38.36 -6.93
N PRO A 469 5.56 37.22 -6.44
CA PRO A 469 4.25 37.14 -5.82
C PRO A 469 4.21 37.98 -4.53
N PRO A 470 3.06 38.58 -4.17
CA PRO A 470 2.93 39.37 -2.96
C PRO A 470 3.23 38.54 -1.70
N PRO A 471 3.68 39.16 -0.58
CA PRO A 471 3.97 38.46 0.65
C PRO A 471 2.74 37.72 1.19
N GLU A 472 2.94 36.62 1.88
CA GLU A 472 1.92 35.65 2.29
C GLU A 472 0.77 36.22 3.13
N ALA A 473 1.00 37.38 3.80
CA ALA A 473 0.02 38.10 4.60
C ALA A 473 -1.07 38.82 3.79
N GLU A 474 -0.87 39.03 2.49
CA GLU A 474 -1.81 39.77 1.61
C GLU A 474 -2.59 38.86 0.63
N ARG A 475 -2.40 37.55 0.69
CA ARG A 475 -3.07 36.63 -0.23
C ARG A 475 -4.50 36.38 0.21
N PRO A 476 -5.52 36.60 -0.65
CA PRO A 476 -6.90 36.26 -0.31
C PRO A 476 -7.03 34.77 0.01
N ARG A 477 -7.74 34.44 1.09
CA ARG A 477 -8.03 33.05 1.43
C ARG A 477 -8.94 32.44 0.38
N VAL A 478 -8.54 31.30 -0.18
CA VAL A 478 -9.31 30.56 -1.18
C VAL A 478 -9.90 29.31 -0.52
N ASP A 479 -11.23 29.21 -0.52
CA ASP A 479 -11.91 27.97 -0.13
C ASP A 479 -11.98 27.00 -1.34
N PHE A 480 -11.03 26.08 -1.37
CA PHE A 480 -10.95 25.05 -2.40
C PHE A 480 -12.12 24.06 -2.36
N ALA A 481 -12.77 23.88 -1.21
CA ALA A 481 -13.93 22.99 -1.08
C ALA A 481 -15.15 23.63 -1.74
N PHE A 482 -15.37 24.91 -1.43
CA PHE A 482 -16.41 25.72 -2.05
C PHE A 482 -16.32 25.74 -3.57
N LEU A 483 -15.14 26.00 -4.12
CA LEU A 483 -14.94 26.03 -5.58
C LEU A 483 -15.23 24.67 -6.23
N ARG A 484 -14.81 23.56 -5.62
CA ARG A 484 -15.08 22.21 -6.13
C ARG A 484 -16.55 21.83 -6.11
N GLU A 485 -17.31 22.37 -5.18
CA GLU A 485 -18.75 22.12 -5.06
C GLU A 485 -19.56 22.95 -6.04
N HIS A 486 -19.18 24.22 -6.24
CA HIS A 486 -19.95 25.18 -7.04
C HIS A 486 -19.58 25.20 -8.52
N VAL A 487 -18.32 24.85 -8.89
CA VAL A 487 -17.92 24.74 -10.29
C VAL A 487 -18.03 23.29 -10.75
N LYS A 488 -18.88 23.03 -11.74
CA LYS A 488 -19.05 21.69 -12.29
C LYS A 488 -18.11 21.45 -13.47
N MET A 489 -17.65 20.23 -13.61
CA MET A 489 -16.76 19.80 -14.70
C MET A 489 -17.38 20.08 -16.07
N GLU A 490 -18.67 19.95 -16.19
CA GLU A 490 -19.42 20.24 -17.41
C GLU A 490 -19.26 21.70 -17.83
N GLN A 491 -19.47 22.66 -16.91
CA GLN A 491 -19.30 24.10 -17.14
C GLN A 491 -17.89 24.46 -17.60
N VAL A 492 -16.88 23.83 -16.96
CA VAL A 492 -15.46 24.05 -17.33
C VAL A 492 -15.17 23.52 -18.73
N LEU A 493 -15.67 22.34 -19.07
CA LEU A 493 -15.46 21.75 -20.40
C LEU A 493 -16.20 22.52 -21.50
N GLU A 494 -17.37 23.07 -21.21
CA GLU A 494 -18.11 23.95 -22.11
C GLU A 494 -17.38 25.27 -22.31
N HIS A 495 -16.96 25.93 -21.23
CA HIS A 495 -16.18 27.17 -21.28
C HIS A 495 -14.89 27.02 -22.12
N LEU A 496 -14.23 25.86 -22.02
CA LEU A 496 -13.02 25.54 -22.77
C LEU A 496 -13.29 25.03 -24.20
N GLY A 497 -14.54 24.91 -24.62
CA GLY A 497 -14.93 24.39 -25.94
C GLY A 497 -14.64 22.91 -26.16
N LEU A 498 -14.43 22.15 -25.06
CA LEU A 498 -14.01 20.76 -25.12
C LEU A 498 -15.17 19.76 -25.17
N MET A 499 -16.39 20.16 -24.79
CA MET A 499 -17.54 19.25 -24.73
C MET A 499 -17.86 18.60 -26.08
N GLY A 500 -17.72 19.31 -27.18
CA GLY A 500 -17.96 18.78 -28.54
C GLY A 500 -16.98 17.71 -29.00
N GLN A 501 -15.80 17.62 -28.35
CA GLN A 501 -14.74 16.64 -28.65
C GLN A 501 -14.87 15.39 -27.81
N LEU A 502 -15.76 15.39 -26.80
CA LEU A 502 -15.94 14.27 -25.87
C LEU A 502 -17.15 13.42 -26.30
N HIS A 503 -16.90 12.11 -26.42
CA HIS A 503 -17.90 11.13 -26.84
C HIS A 503 -18.31 10.24 -25.65
N GLY A 504 -19.58 9.80 -25.64
CA GLY A 504 -20.11 8.89 -24.62
C GLY A 504 -21.57 9.16 -24.32
N ARG A 505 -22.23 8.23 -23.62
CA ARG A 505 -23.62 8.38 -23.16
C ARG A 505 -23.67 8.55 -21.64
N GLY A 506 -24.63 9.34 -21.14
CA GLY A 506 -24.81 9.56 -19.69
C GLY A 506 -23.73 10.47 -19.09
N GLN A 507 -23.30 10.20 -17.87
CA GLN A 507 -22.39 11.07 -17.12
C GLN A 507 -20.90 10.87 -17.43
N GLN A 508 -20.55 9.84 -18.19
CA GLN A 508 -19.16 9.57 -18.53
C GLN A 508 -18.88 9.94 -19.99
N ARG A 509 -17.83 10.73 -20.20
CA ARG A 509 -17.36 11.17 -21.50
C ARG A 509 -15.90 10.78 -21.71
N ARG A 510 -15.50 10.54 -22.96
CA ARG A 510 -14.12 10.25 -23.34
C ARG A 510 -13.75 10.97 -24.62
N GLY A 511 -12.49 11.44 -24.72
CA GLY A 511 -11.96 12.13 -25.89
C GLY A 511 -10.46 12.36 -25.82
N PRO A 512 -9.91 13.26 -26.66
CA PRO A 512 -8.53 13.67 -26.61
C PRO A 512 -8.23 14.42 -25.30
N CYS A 513 -7.02 14.29 -24.78
CA CYS A 513 -6.64 14.99 -23.56
C CYS A 513 -6.30 16.46 -23.88
N PRO A 514 -6.90 17.43 -23.19
CA PRO A 514 -6.68 18.85 -23.46
C PRO A 514 -5.28 19.36 -23.06
N VAL A 515 -4.51 18.55 -22.34
CA VAL A 515 -3.19 18.96 -21.83
C VAL A 515 -2.04 18.47 -22.73
N HIS A 516 -2.14 17.27 -23.31
CA HIS A 516 -1.08 16.72 -24.18
C HIS A 516 -1.57 16.25 -25.55
N GLY A 517 -2.90 16.17 -25.77
CA GLY A 517 -3.47 15.68 -27.03
C GLY A 517 -3.49 16.74 -28.11
N GLN A 518 -3.28 16.32 -29.36
CA GLN A 518 -3.61 17.16 -30.52
C GLN A 518 -5.08 16.96 -30.90
N PRO A 519 -5.79 17.97 -31.43
CA PRO A 519 -7.21 17.88 -31.82
C PRO A 519 -7.51 16.78 -32.85
N THR A 520 -6.49 16.29 -33.56
CA THR A 520 -6.55 15.23 -34.57
C THR A 520 -6.40 13.81 -34.00
N ASP A 521 -6.14 13.67 -32.70
CA ASP A 521 -5.92 12.37 -32.09
C ASP A 521 -7.24 11.60 -31.95
N ALA A 522 -7.37 10.49 -32.69
CA ALA A 522 -8.41 9.47 -32.47
C ALA A 522 -8.30 8.82 -31.07
N ASN A 523 -7.39 9.28 -30.25
CA ASN A 523 -7.00 8.70 -28.97
C ASN A 523 -7.94 9.19 -27.85
N ARG A 524 -8.82 8.32 -27.38
CA ARG A 524 -9.78 8.60 -26.29
C ARG A 524 -9.15 8.39 -24.91
N SER A 525 -7.95 8.93 -24.71
CA SER A 525 -7.17 8.77 -23.46
C SER A 525 -7.72 9.57 -22.28
N PHE A 526 -8.44 10.66 -22.54
CA PHE A 526 -9.06 11.48 -21.51
C PHE A 526 -10.46 10.99 -21.19
N SER A 527 -10.71 10.73 -19.92
CA SER A 527 -12.00 10.29 -19.39
C SER A 527 -12.46 11.24 -18.29
N VAL A 528 -13.69 11.71 -18.38
CA VAL A 528 -14.30 12.59 -17.41
C VAL A 528 -15.64 12.03 -16.94
N HIS A 529 -15.93 12.17 -15.65
CA HIS A 529 -17.19 11.80 -15.04
C HIS A 529 -17.89 13.08 -14.54
N LEU A 530 -18.87 13.56 -15.29
CA LEU A 530 -19.56 14.83 -15.04
C LEU A 530 -20.22 14.88 -13.66
N GLY A 531 -20.96 13.84 -13.27
CA GLY A 531 -21.67 13.81 -11.99
C GLY A 531 -20.78 13.67 -10.76
N LYS A 532 -19.55 13.12 -10.90
CA LYS A 532 -18.57 13.03 -9.80
C LYS A 532 -17.58 14.19 -9.79
N ASN A 533 -17.64 15.05 -10.78
CA ASN A 533 -16.76 16.21 -10.93
C ASN A 533 -15.27 15.86 -10.99
N VAL A 534 -14.90 14.73 -11.63
CA VAL A 534 -13.53 14.20 -11.70
C VAL A 534 -13.14 13.79 -13.11
N PHE A 535 -11.82 13.83 -13.39
CA PHE A 535 -11.25 13.37 -14.64
C PHE A 535 -10.02 12.50 -14.43
N GLN A 536 -9.64 11.76 -15.48
CA GLN A 536 -8.39 11.00 -15.55
C GLN A 536 -7.94 10.87 -17.01
N CYS A 537 -6.65 11.13 -17.26
CA CYS A 537 -5.98 10.78 -18.50
C CYS A 537 -5.28 9.43 -18.35
N PHE A 538 -5.51 8.52 -19.30
CA PHE A 538 -4.92 7.19 -19.33
C PHE A 538 -3.68 7.08 -20.23
N HIS A 539 -3.20 8.20 -20.78
CA HIS A 539 -1.98 8.22 -21.57
C HIS A 539 -0.76 8.03 -20.63
N ALA A 540 0.19 7.19 -21.05
CA ALA A 540 1.31 6.77 -20.20
C ALA A 540 2.17 7.95 -19.70
N ASP A 541 2.43 8.93 -20.58
CA ASP A 541 3.29 10.08 -20.27
C ASP A 541 2.52 11.25 -19.61
N CYS A 542 1.20 11.19 -19.55
CA CYS A 542 0.39 12.26 -18.97
C CYS A 542 -0.04 11.94 -17.54
N GLY A 543 -0.72 10.81 -17.32
CA GLY A 543 -1.16 10.33 -16.02
C GLY A 543 -1.99 11.30 -15.17
N LEU A 544 -2.41 12.46 -15.72
CA LEU A 544 -3.17 13.48 -15.00
C LEU A 544 -4.51 12.94 -14.54
N LYS A 545 -4.86 13.20 -13.29
CA LYS A 545 -6.14 12.85 -12.68
C LYS A 545 -6.46 13.82 -11.56
N GLY A 546 -7.73 14.06 -11.32
CA GLY A 546 -8.16 14.95 -10.25
C GLY A 546 -9.57 15.48 -10.43
N ASN A 547 -9.83 16.63 -9.84
CA ASN A 547 -11.09 17.35 -9.90
C ASN A 547 -11.01 18.56 -10.86
N VAL A 548 -12.02 19.41 -10.85
CA VAL A 548 -12.13 20.59 -11.71
C VAL A 548 -10.97 21.58 -11.56
N LEU A 549 -10.45 21.76 -10.33
CA LEU A 549 -9.31 22.66 -10.07
C LEU A 549 -8.01 22.10 -10.63
N ASP A 550 -7.81 20.78 -10.50
CA ASP A 550 -6.62 20.11 -11.04
C ASP A 550 -6.60 20.18 -12.58
N LEU A 551 -7.77 20.03 -13.22
CA LEU A 551 -7.91 20.18 -14.67
C LEU A 551 -7.59 21.61 -15.11
N TRP A 552 -8.16 22.61 -14.44
CA TRP A 552 -7.95 24.02 -14.73
C TRP A 552 -6.50 24.44 -14.57
N ALA A 553 -5.84 23.98 -13.48
CA ALA A 553 -4.43 24.21 -13.22
C ALA A 553 -3.53 23.62 -14.31
N ALA A 554 -3.83 22.40 -14.75
CA ALA A 554 -3.06 21.71 -15.77
C ALA A 554 -3.19 22.36 -17.15
N ILE A 555 -4.41 22.77 -17.55
CA ILE A 555 -4.66 23.42 -18.85
C ILE A 555 -4.00 24.80 -18.91
N HIS A 556 -4.14 25.60 -17.84
CA HIS A 556 -3.59 26.95 -17.80
C HIS A 556 -2.12 27.01 -17.32
N ARG A 557 -1.51 25.85 -16.99
CA ARG A 557 -0.13 25.74 -16.50
C ARG A 557 0.17 26.66 -15.32
N ARG A 558 -0.78 26.76 -14.39
CA ARG A 558 -0.68 27.61 -13.19
C ARG A 558 -0.59 26.77 -11.91
N PRO A 559 0.09 27.27 -10.86
CA PRO A 559 0.01 26.69 -9.52
C PRO A 559 -1.44 26.60 -9.04
N LEU A 560 -1.79 25.61 -8.23
CA LEU A 560 -3.18 25.30 -7.83
C LEU A 560 -3.88 26.51 -7.17
N TYR A 561 -3.17 27.31 -6.38
CA TYR A 561 -3.68 28.52 -5.75
C TYR A 561 -4.07 29.60 -6.79
N GLU A 562 -3.19 29.89 -7.73
CA GLU A 562 -3.44 30.85 -8.80
C GLU A 562 -4.53 30.37 -9.76
N ALA A 563 -4.56 29.05 -10.01
CA ALA A 563 -5.60 28.43 -10.81
C ALA A 563 -6.98 28.55 -10.15
N ALA A 564 -7.04 28.43 -8.82
CA ALA A 564 -8.27 28.60 -8.06
C ALA A 564 -8.79 30.04 -8.05
N LEU A 565 -7.90 31.02 -7.94
CA LEU A 565 -8.25 32.44 -8.09
C LEU A 565 -8.80 32.73 -9.49
N HIS A 566 -8.09 32.31 -10.50
CA HIS A 566 -8.49 32.48 -11.90
C HIS A 566 -9.80 31.77 -12.26
N LEU A 567 -10.01 30.57 -11.69
CA LEU A 567 -11.26 29.84 -11.84
C LEU A 567 -12.43 30.58 -11.19
N ALA A 568 -12.24 31.09 -9.96
CA ALA A 568 -13.24 31.86 -9.25
C ALA A 568 -13.62 33.14 -10.01
N GLU A 569 -12.63 33.86 -10.53
CA GLU A 569 -12.83 35.06 -11.36
C GLU A 569 -13.59 34.73 -12.66
N THR A 570 -13.18 33.66 -13.36
CA THR A 570 -13.77 33.24 -14.62
C THR A 570 -15.25 32.85 -14.50
N PHE A 571 -15.61 32.20 -13.37
CA PHE A 571 -16.99 31.79 -13.10
C PHE A 571 -17.76 32.73 -12.17
N GLY A 572 -17.22 33.94 -11.88
CA GLY A 572 -17.92 34.99 -11.12
C GLY A 572 -18.22 34.62 -9.66
N LEU A 573 -17.39 33.73 -9.05
CA LEU A 573 -17.57 33.31 -7.68
C LEU A 573 -16.86 34.26 -6.71
N ALA A 574 -17.61 34.84 -5.77
CA ALA A 574 -17.05 35.68 -4.71
C ALA A 574 -16.21 34.83 -3.77
N LEU A 575 -14.89 35.08 -3.73
CA LEU A 575 -14.02 34.54 -2.69
C LEU A 575 -14.35 35.31 -1.40
N ASN A 576 -14.85 34.65 -0.38
CA ASN A 576 -15.22 35.27 0.90
C ASN A 576 -14.03 36.04 1.48
N ARG A 577 -14.15 37.38 1.44
CA ARG A 577 -13.46 38.26 2.37
C ARG A 577 -14.27 38.18 3.67
N GLU A 578 -13.79 37.50 4.70
CA GLU A 578 -14.30 37.67 6.05
C GLU A 578 -14.01 39.12 6.42
N GLU A 579 -15.07 39.94 6.52
CA GLU A 579 -15.03 41.20 7.21
C GLU A 579 -14.68 40.91 8.67
N GLU A 580 -13.61 41.53 9.19
CA GLU A 580 -13.30 41.54 10.63
C GLU A 580 -14.56 41.98 11.40
N PRO A 581 -14.95 41.30 12.50
CA PRO A 581 -16.05 41.77 13.32
C PRO A 581 -15.63 43.10 13.96
N VAL A 582 -16.36 44.13 13.60
CA VAL A 582 -16.31 45.45 14.22
C VAL A 582 -16.43 45.28 15.74
N LYS A 583 -15.40 45.69 16.48
CA LYS A 583 -15.39 45.74 17.94
C LYS A 583 -16.56 46.61 18.42
N GLY A 584 -17.69 46.00 18.73
CA GLY A 584 -18.82 46.59 19.41
C GLY A 584 -18.44 46.95 20.84
N THR A 585 -18.64 48.19 21.19
CA THR A 585 -18.56 48.84 22.52
C THR A 585 -19.21 47.97 23.61
N ARG A 586 -18.45 47.59 24.63
CA ARG A 586 -18.94 46.95 25.86
C ARG A 586 -19.76 47.94 26.67
N SER A 587 -21.04 47.69 26.86
CA SER A 587 -21.82 48.21 27.96
C SER A 587 -21.60 47.34 29.19
N ALA A 588 -21.33 47.97 30.33
CA ALA A 588 -21.12 47.31 31.61
C ALA A 588 -22.41 46.68 32.14
N GLY A 589 -22.36 45.41 32.47
CA GLY A 589 -23.38 44.71 33.24
C GLY A 589 -22.72 43.70 34.17
N SER A 590 -22.72 44.05 35.46
CA SER A 590 -22.18 43.28 36.57
C SER A 590 -22.97 41.99 36.81
N VAL A 591 -22.31 40.83 36.82
CA VAL A 591 -22.81 39.64 37.50
C VAL A 591 -21.65 38.93 38.20
N GLN A 592 -21.88 38.67 39.48
CA GLN A 592 -21.01 38.13 40.51
C GLN A 592 -20.47 36.73 40.19
N ARG A 593 -19.20 36.48 40.54
CA ARG A 593 -18.59 35.15 40.68
C ARG A 593 -19.02 34.50 42.00
N PRO A 594 -19.23 33.21 42.08
CA PRO A 594 -19.05 32.44 43.31
C PRO A 594 -17.64 31.83 43.39
N ALA A 595 -17.23 31.61 44.62
CA ALA A 595 -15.90 31.40 45.15
C ALA A 595 -15.22 30.08 44.73
N SER A 596 -13.89 30.18 44.74
CA SER A 596 -12.89 29.12 44.70
C SER A 596 -13.05 28.09 45.81
N VAL A 597 -12.90 26.81 45.46
CA VAL A 597 -12.56 25.75 46.43
C VAL A 597 -11.21 25.19 46.02
N ASP A 598 -10.22 25.43 46.89
CA ASP A 598 -8.91 24.78 46.90
C ASP A 598 -9.05 23.27 47.11
N MET A 599 -8.35 22.49 46.33
CA MET A 599 -7.91 21.16 46.77
C MET A 599 -6.47 20.88 46.34
N ALA A 600 -5.68 20.61 47.35
CA ALA A 600 -4.27 20.31 47.35
C ALA A 600 -3.91 18.97 46.67
N PRO A 601 -2.63 18.73 46.33
CA PRO A 601 -2.19 17.55 45.62
C PRO A 601 -2.03 16.31 46.52
N CYS A 602 -2.49 15.15 46.10
CA CYS A 602 -2.11 13.86 46.70
C CYS A 602 -0.94 13.25 45.93
N ASN A 603 0.22 13.24 46.58
CA ASN A 603 1.26 12.24 46.38
C ASN A 603 0.76 10.89 46.93
N VAL A 604 1.03 9.77 46.23
CA VAL A 604 1.46 8.48 46.82
C VAL A 604 1.93 7.52 45.70
N HIS A 605 3.19 7.10 45.85
CA HIS A 605 3.96 5.89 45.48
C HIS A 605 3.85 5.30 44.08
#